data_79471edae68257d761552d5b968b893e
#
_entry.id   79471edae68257d761552d5b968b893e
#
_cell.length_a   1.000
_cell.length_b   1.000
_cell.length_c   1.000
_cell.angle_alpha   90.00
_cell.angle_beta   90.00
_cell.angle_gamma   90.00
#
_symmetry.space_group_name_H-M   'P 1'
#
loop_
_entity.id
_entity.type
_entity.pdbx_description
1 polymer ?
#
loop_
_entity_poly.entity_id
_entity_poly.type
_entity_poly.pdbx_seq_one_letter_code
_entity_poly.pdbx_strand_id
1 'polypeptide(L)'
;MSDMFICYNWFPIMAQHIIDLPEGFYQRNGVSRMHNCDSFNASKVEENDIIFVKTDFIVNGYFNKTILPHLTKRFNLITGISSYQLGRDDKGAVNEILQCPHLNKLFCVHPPDINNEKIIPLPIGFEEVERDGGNQKVLNFHYHSRKDFSLKKDKILLPYHTLNTNPERTNLINHLRNLPFVDVQTSKLSFTDYLALLNDYKFIIGLEGSGPDLHRNYEALLVNSIPINKKNVIKKLFNYHDVP
;
A
#
# COMPACT_ATOMS: atom_id res chain seq x y z
N MET A 1 -14.79 -19.83 7.31
CA MET A 1 -14.19 -18.51 7.61
C MET A 1 -14.20 -17.74 6.31
N SER A 2 -14.75 -16.54 6.27
CA SER A 2 -14.62 -15.68 5.09
C SER A 2 -13.14 -15.30 4.97
N ASP A 3 -12.56 -15.48 3.78
CA ASP A 3 -11.22 -14.99 3.51
C ASP A 3 -11.21 -13.48 3.73
N MET A 4 -10.15 -12.99 4.38
CA MET A 4 -10.03 -11.59 4.71
C MET A 4 -8.83 -11.00 3.98
N PHE A 5 -9.09 -9.93 3.25
CA PHE A 5 -8.09 -9.25 2.46
C PHE A 5 -7.55 -8.04 3.22
N ILE A 6 -6.23 -7.86 3.20
CA ILE A 6 -5.55 -6.75 3.88
C ILE A 6 -5.95 -5.44 3.22
N CYS A 7 -6.62 -4.59 3.98
CA CYS A 7 -6.93 -3.22 3.60
C CYS A 7 -5.89 -2.27 4.17
N TYR A 8 -5.64 -1.24 3.41
CA TYR A 8 -4.65 -0.20 3.65
C TYR A 8 -4.73 0.45 5.05
N ASN A 9 -5.94 0.67 5.57
CA ASN A 9 -6.16 1.25 6.88
C ASN A 9 -6.14 0.24 8.06
N TRP A 10 -5.70 -0.99 7.84
CA TRP A 10 -5.61 -1.98 8.93
C TRP A 10 -4.30 -1.93 9.71
N PHE A 11 -3.23 -1.41 9.14
CA PHE A 11 -1.93 -1.35 9.80
C PHE A 11 -1.93 -0.55 11.12
N PRO A 12 -2.61 0.61 11.24
CA PRO A 12 -2.69 1.32 12.51
C PRO A 12 -3.31 0.51 13.65
N ILE A 13 -4.27 -0.36 13.33
CA ILE A 13 -4.99 -1.16 14.34
C ILE A 13 -4.09 -2.21 14.97
N MET A 14 -3.03 -2.62 14.28
CA MET A 14 -2.06 -3.59 14.77
C MET A 14 -1.07 -2.97 15.78
N ALA A 15 -0.95 -1.66 15.83
CA ALA A 15 0.00 -0.94 16.67
C ALA A 15 -0.55 -0.66 18.07
N GLN A 16 0.31 -0.65 19.11
CA GLN A 16 -0.01 -0.20 20.45
C GLN A 16 -0.16 1.33 20.49
N HIS A 17 0.65 2.03 19.68
CA HIS A 17 0.69 3.47 19.62
C HIS A 17 0.46 3.95 18.19
N ILE A 18 -0.36 4.98 18.00
CA ILE A 18 -0.70 5.52 16.69
C ILE A 18 -0.39 7.01 16.65
N ILE A 19 0.40 7.42 15.64
CA ILE A 19 0.73 8.80 15.34
C ILE A 19 0.18 9.12 13.95
N ASP A 20 -0.96 9.79 13.92
CA ASP A 20 -1.64 10.20 12.69
C ASP A 20 -2.36 11.54 12.93
N LEU A 21 -3.14 12.00 12.00
CA LEU A 21 -3.92 13.23 12.12
C LEU A 21 -4.78 13.21 13.41
N PRO A 22 -4.96 14.36 14.08
CA PRO A 22 -5.93 14.48 15.16
C PRO A 22 -7.30 13.98 14.67
N GLU A 23 -8.01 13.24 15.51
CA GLU A 23 -9.33 12.70 15.17
C GLU A 23 -9.37 11.61 14.07
N GLY A 24 -8.31 10.81 13.92
CA GLY A 24 -8.36 9.60 13.10
C GLY A 24 -9.08 8.46 13.80
N PHE A 25 -9.86 7.72 13.03
CA PHE A 25 -10.54 6.52 13.49
C PHE A 25 -10.24 5.34 12.58
N TYR A 26 -9.81 4.24 13.19
CA TYR A 26 -9.53 3.00 12.47
C TYR A 26 -10.36 1.86 13.01
N GLN A 27 -10.92 1.05 12.10
CA GLN A 27 -11.75 -0.09 12.44
C GLN A 27 -11.32 -1.34 11.67
N ARG A 28 -11.28 -2.46 12.38
CA ARG A 28 -11.09 -3.79 11.79
C ARG A 28 -11.82 -4.83 12.62
N ASN A 29 -12.72 -5.62 12.00
CA ASN A 29 -13.41 -6.74 12.63
C ASN A 29 -14.06 -6.40 13.97
N GLY A 30 -14.68 -5.23 14.07
CA GLY A 30 -15.29 -4.76 15.31
C GLY A 30 -14.30 -4.17 16.32
N VAL A 31 -13.00 -4.23 16.06
CA VAL A 31 -11.98 -3.51 16.84
C VAL A 31 -11.84 -2.11 16.26
N SER A 32 -12.10 -1.13 17.10
CA SER A 32 -11.99 0.28 16.76
C SER A 32 -10.89 0.94 17.58
N ARG A 33 -10.10 1.81 16.95
CA ARG A 33 -9.13 2.66 17.65
C ARG A 33 -9.32 4.10 17.24
N MET A 34 -9.57 4.92 18.23
CA MET A 34 -9.39 6.37 18.13
C MET A 34 -7.95 6.70 18.46
N HIS A 35 -7.38 7.65 17.74
CA HIS A 35 -6.07 8.18 18.04
C HIS A 35 -6.12 9.70 18.04
N ASN A 36 -5.21 10.26 18.81
CA ASN A 36 -4.94 11.68 18.82
C ASN A 36 -3.42 11.82 18.90
N CYS A 37 -2.76 12.38 17.88
CA CYS A 37 -1.32 12.57 17.90
C CYS A 37 -0.84 13.45 19.05
N ASP A 38 -1.67 14.37 19.53
CA ASP A 38 -1.35 15.22 20.68
C ASP A 38 -1.29 14.43 22.00
N SER A 39 -1.82 13.20 22.02
CA SER A 39 -1.81 12.34 23.21
C SER A 39 -0.68 11.31 23.22
N PHE A 40 0.17 11.25 22.18
CA PHE A 40 1.30 10.33 22.17
C PHE A 40 2.28 10.66 23.31
N ASN A 41 2.60 9.65 24.09
CA ASN A 41 3.54 9.77 25.19
C ASN A 41 4.62 8.69 25.06
N ALA A 42 5.84 9.10 24.71
CA ALA A 42 6.98 8.17 24.53
C ALA A 42 7.31 7.36 25.80
N SER A 43 7.01 7.90 27.00
CA SER A 43 7.25 7.17 28.25
C SER A 43 6.33 5.96 28.47
N LYS A 44 5.25 5.85 27.72
CA LYS A 44 4.30 4.74 27.75
C LYS A 44 4.65 3.62 26.76
N VAL A 45 5.67 3.81 25.94
CA VAL A 45 6.14 2.79 25.01
C VAL A 45 6.85 1.71 25.80
N GLU A 46 6.42 0.46 25.65
CA GLU A 46 7.02 -0.70 26.28
C GLU A 46 7.97 -1.43 25.33
N GLU A 47 8.74 -2.37 25.86
CA GLU A 47 9.74 -3.11 25.09
C GLU A 47 9.08 -3.95 23.98
N ASN A 48 9.53 -3.73 22.74
CA ASN A 48 9.02 -4.34 21.49
C ASN A 48 7.62 -3.90 21.06
N ASP A 49 7.07 -2.83 21.62
CA ASP A 49 5.83 -2.26 21.13
C ASP A 49 5.91 -1.91 19.64
N ILE A 50 4.76 -1.91 19.01
CA ILE A 50 4.57 -1.46 17.64
C ILE A 50 4.02 -0.03 17.67
N ILE A 51 4.73 0.88 17.03
CA ILE A 51 4.31 2.26 16.81
C ILE A 51 3.92 2.41 15.35
N PHE A 52 2.70 2.84 15.07
CA PHE A 52 2.30 3.26 13.74
C PHE A 52 2.50 4.76 13.58
N VAL A 53 3.16 5.16 12.49
CA VAL A 53 3.33 6.57 12.11
C VAL A 53 2.86 6.75 10.68
N LYS A 54 1.88 7.62 10.45
CA LYS A 54 1.55 8.04 9.10
C LYS A 54 2.79 8.64 8.44
N THR A 55 3.13 8.21 7.23
CA THR A 55 4.39 8.59 6.56
C THR A 55 4.57 10.11 6.44
N ASP A 56 3.47 10.86 6.35
CA ASP A 56 3.47 12.33 6.31
C ASP A 56 4.22 12.97 7.49
N PHE A 57 4.11 12.37 8.70
CA PHE A 57 4.80 12.86 9.91
C PHE A 57 6.31 12.54 9.93
N ILE A 58 6.74 11.59 9.13
CA ILE A 58 8.17 11.36 8.87
C ILE A 58 8.67 12.37 7.84
N VAL A 59 7.93 12.52 6.74
CA VAL A 59 8.30 13.42 5.62
C VAL A 59 8.38 14.88 6.06
N ASN A 60 7.49 15.34 6.92
CA ASN A 60 7.54 16.71 7.46
C ASN A 60 8.52 16.88 8.65
N GLY A 61 9.14 15.79 9.10
CA GLY A 61 10.14 15.76 10.16
C GLY A 61 9.58 15.77 11.58
N TYR A 62 8.26 15.76 11.76
CA TYR A 62 7.64 15.78 13.10
C TYR A 62 8.08 14.57 13.94
N PHE A 63 7.96 13.36 13.39
CA PHE A 63 8.34 12.15 14.10
C PHE A 63 9.81 12.16 14.53
N ASN A 64 10.71 12.50 13.61
CA ASN A 64 12.15 12.49 13.87
C ASN A 64 12.58 13.53 14.90
N LYS A 65 11.98 14.72 14.88
CA LYS A 65 12.38 15.83 15.77
C LYS A 65 11.71 15.77 17.13
N THR A 66 10.45 15.31 17.18
CA THR A 66 9.61 15.47 18.38
C THR A 66 9.42 14.15 19.14
N ILE A 67 9.49 13.01 18.46
CA ILE A 67 9.14 11.71 19.06
C ILE A 67 10.34 10.78 19.15
N LEU A 68 11.03 10.55 18.06
CA LEU A 68 12.14 9.59 17.97
C LEU A 68 13.23 9.79 19.05
N PRO A 69 13.65 11.03 19.42
CA PRO A 69 14.65 11.25 20.46
C PRO A 69 14.23 10.82 21.86
N HIS A 70 12.93 10.66 22.11
CA HIS A 70 12.38 10.29 23.40
C HIS A 70 12.04 8.79 23.51
N LEU A 71 12.23 8.01 22.46
CA LEU A 71 12.03 6.57 22.46
C LEU A 71 13.28 5.89 23.03
N THR A 72 13.19 5.39 24.26
CA THR A 72 14.31 4.82 25.01
C THR A 72 14.25 3.29 25.13
N LYS A 73 13.15 2.67 24.70
CA LYS A 73 12.94 1.21 24.66
C LYS A 73 12.93 0.71 23.22
N ARG A 74 13.23 -0.57 23.03
CA ARG A 74 13.16 -1.17 21.68
C ARG A 74 11.72 -1.15 21.18
N PHE A 75 11.56 -0.77 19.91
CA PHE A 75 10.25 -0.68 19.27
C PHE A 75 10.30 -1.18 17.83
N ASN A 76 9.14 -1.51 17.30
CA ASN A 76 8.90 -1.74 15.88
C ASN A 76 8.11 -0.57 15.33
N LEU A 77 8.48 -0.12 14.14
CA LEU A 77 7.81 0.99 13.47
C LEU A 77 7.03 0.49 12.26
N ILE A 78 5.74 0.82 12.17
CA ILE A 78 4.93 0.64 10.96
C ILE A 78 4.66 2.03 10.38
N THR A 79 4.83 2.19 9.07
CA THR A 79 4.47 3.43 8.38
C THR A 79 3.69 3.17 7.10
N GLY A 80 2.73 4.05 6.80
CA GLY A 80 1.81 3.91 5.67
C GLY A 80 0.78 5.04 5.64
N ILE A 81 -0.38 4.77 5.06
CA ILE A 81 -1.52 5.68 4.88
C ILE A 81 -1.07 7.01 4.22
N SER A 82 -0.22 6.88 3.21
CA SER A 82 0.34 8.01 2.47
C SER A 82 0.81 7.56 1.09
N SER A 83 0.88 8.48 0.16
CA SER A 83 1.49 8.26 -1.15
C SER A 83 3.00 8.54 -1.17
N TYR A 84 3.56 9.06 -0.09
CA TYR A 84 4.99 9.33 0.01
C TYR A 84 5.80 8.03 0.07
N GLN A 85 6.94 8.04 -0.62
CA GLN A 85 7.94 6.98 -0.55
C GLN A 85 9.07 7.41 0.38
N LEU A 86 9.38 6.58 1.38
CA LEU A 86 10.55 6.80 2.23
C LEU A 86 11.84 6.71 1.39
N GLY A 87 12.84 7.52 1.73
CA GLY A 87 14.10 7.62 1.02
C GLY A 87 14.04 8.51 -0.24
N ARG A 88 12.84 8.80 -0.76
CA ARG A 88 12.63 9.74 -1.86
C ARG A 88 12.10 11.09 -1.36
N ASP A 89 11.07 11.05 -0.53
CA ASP A 89 10.27 12.22 -0.18
C ASP A 89 10.60 12.79 1.22
N ASP A 90 11.35 12.07 2.05
CA ASP A 90 11.60 12.33 3.47
C ASP A 90 12.89 13.09 3.78
N LYS A 91 13.60 13.57 2.77
CA LYS A 91 14.85 14.35 2.91
C LYS A 91 15.91 13.69 3.81
N GLY A 92 15.92 12.37 3.87
CA GLY A 92 16.86 11.60 4.67
C GLY A 92 16.38 11.21 6.07
N ALA A 93 15.16 11.55 6.45
CA ALA A 93 14.60 11.19 7.76
C ALA A 93 14.60 9.68 8.03
N VAL A 94 14.42 8.86 7.00
CA VAL A 94 14.49 7.40 7.12
C VAL A 94 15.88 6.92 7.58
N ASN A 95 16.98 7.60 7.20
CA ASN A 95 18.32 7.21 7.63
C ASN A 95 18.51 7.44 9.14
N GLU A 96 17.98 8.55 9.67
CA GLU A 96 17.99 8.81 11.12
C GLU A 96 17.19 7.74 11.88
N ILE A 97 16.02 7.35 11.35
CA ILE A 97 15.20 6.27 11.92
C ILE A 97 15.99 4.94 11.94
N LEU A 98 16.64 4.58 10.83
CA LEU A 98 17.42 3.34 10.73
C LEU A 98 18.66 3.33 11.64
N GLN A 99 19.24 4.49 11.93
CA GLN A 99 20.35 4.65 12.87
C GLN A 99 19.91 4.64 14.34
N CYS A 100 18.64 4.76 14.63
CA CYS A 100 18.13 4.69 16.00
C CYS A 100 18.47 3.32 16.63
N PRO A 101 19.21 3.30 17.78
CA PRO A 101 19.60 2.05 18.42
C PRO A 101 18.42 1.26 18.98
N HIS A 102 17.31 1.92 19.23
CA HIS A 102 16.10 1.32 19.75
C HIS A 102 15.15 0.79 18.67
N LEU A 103 15.39 1.09 17.39
CA LEU A 103 14.59 0.53 16.31
C LEU A 103 14.94 -0.94 16.08
N ASN A 104 13.96 -1.83 16.25
CA ASN A 104 14.09 -3.24 15.90
C ASN A 104 13.82 -3.46 14.40
N LYS A 105 12.59 -3.19 13.93
CA LYS A 105 12.21 -3.31 12.51
C LYS A 105 11.38 -2.10 12.07
N LEU A 106 11.53 -1.75 10.79
CA LEU A 106 10.75 -0.76 10.07
C LEU A 106 9.89 -1.48 9.03
N PHE A 107 8.61 -1.60 9.29
CA PHE A 107 7.61 -2.09 8.36
C PHE A 107 7.04 -0.92 7.58
N CYS A 108 7.18 -0.89 6.27
CA CYS A 108 6.77 0.28 5.50
C CYS A 108 6.07 -0.04 4.19
N VAL A 109 4.95 0.62 3.98
CA VAL A 109 4.33 0.78 2.67
C VAL A 109 5.15 1.81 1.89
N HIS A 110 5.40 1.57 0.61
CA HIS A 110 6.33 2.37 -0.20
C HIS A 110 7.76 2.43 0.37
N PRO A 111 8.44 1.27 0.45
CA PRO A 111 9.74 1.17 1.08
C PRO A 111 10.81 2.04 0.39
N PRO A 112 11.84 2.47 1.13
CA PRO A 112 12.97 3.17 0.54
C PRO A 112 13.80 2.21 -0.33
N ASP A 113 14.50 2.78 -1.33
CA ASP A 113 15.46 2.01 -2.13
C ASP A 113 16.81 1.88 -1.41
N ILE A 114 16.76 1.37 -0.19
CA ILE A 114 17.89 1.14 0.70
C ILE A 114 17.95 -0.36 1.03
N ASN A 115 19.14 -0.94 0.96
CA ASN A 115 19.34 -2.32 1.42
C ASN A 115 19.70 -2.30 2.91
N ASN A 116 18.75 -2.63 3.78
CA ASN A 116 18.93 -2.69 5.23
C ASN A 116 18.02 -3.76 5.81
N GLU A 117 18.59 -4.63 6.64
CA GLU A 117 17.88 -5.77 7.24
C GLU A 117 16.73 -5.38 8.19
N LYS A 118 16.73 -4.15 8.68
CA LYS A 118 15.63 -3.64 9.51
C LYS A 118 14.38 -3.33 8.68
N ILE A 119 14.49 -3.15 7.36
CA ILE A 119 13.38 -2.75 6.50
C ILE A 119 12.60 -3.98 6.05
N ILE A 120 11.32 -4.00 6.38
CA ILE A 120 10.35 -5.00 5.93
C ILE A 120 9.31 -4.30 5.05
N PRO A 121 9.27 -4.58 3.75
CA PRO A 121 8.28 -3.98 2.88
C PRO A 121 6.88 -4.53 3.18
N LEU A 122 5.90 -3.64 3.23
CA LEU A 122 4.49 -3.98 3.37
C LEU A 122 3.73 -3.66 2.09
N PRO A 123 2.76 -4.50 1.70
CA PRO A 123 1.86 -4.21 0.60
C PRO A 123 0.93 -3.05 0.95
N ILE A 124 0.59 -2.21 -0.03
CA ILE A 124 -0.52 -1.26 0.17
C ILE A 124 -1.85 -2.02 0.34
N GLY A 125 -1.97 -3.20 -0.28
CA GLY A 125 -3.16 -4.02 -0.22
C GLY A 125 -4.36 -3.39 -0.94
N PHE A 126 -5.57 -3.68 -0.44
CA PHE A 126 -6.81 -3.10 -0.95
C PHE A 126 -7.09 -1.74 -0.33
N GLU A 127 -8.00 -1.00 -0.93
CA GLU A 127 -8.44 0.31 -0.43
C GLU A 127 -9.05 0.20 0.99
N GLU A 128 -9.37 1.32 1.59
CA GLU A 128 -10.02 1.37 2.92
C GLU A 128 -11.32 0.55 2.92
N VAL A 129 -11.59 -0.15 4.01
CA VAL A 129 -12.73 -1.08 4.11
C VAL A 129 -14.09 -0.40 3.92
N GLU A 130 -14.17 0.89 4.19
CA GLU A 130 -15.35 1.73 4.03
C GLU A 130 -15.60 2.15 2.59
N ARG A 131 -14.62 1.95 1.70
CA ARG A 131 -14.71 2.27 0.27
C ARG A 131 -15.02 1.03 -0.56
N ASP A 132 -15.50 1.25 -1.77
CA ASP A 132 -15.82 0.15 -2.70
C ASP A 132 -14.62 -0.79 -2.91
N GLY A 133 -13.42 -0.24 -3.07
CA GLY A 133 -12.19 -1.01 -3.29
C GLY A 133 -11.70 -1.83 -2.09
N GLY A 134 -12.22 -1.59 -0.90
CA GLY A 134 -11.95 -2.35 0.33
C GLY A 134 -13.11 -3.25 0.78
N ASN A 135 -14.23 -3.24 0.06
CA ASN A 135 -15.42 -4.00 0.45
C ASN A 135 -15.16 -5.51 0.44
N GLN A 136 -15.03 -6.08 1.63
CA GLN A 136 -14.67 -7.49 1.82
C GLN A 136 -15.65 -8.47 1.16
N LYS A 137 -16.94 -8.13 1.05
CA LYS A 137 -17.94 -9.00 0.39
C LYS A 137 -17.69 -9.04 -1.12
N VAL A 138 -17.40 -7.89 -1.73
CA VAL A 138 -17.09 -7.80 -3.16
C VAL A 138 -15.78 -8.52 -3.45
N LEU A 139 -14.74 -8.29 -2.65
CA LEU A 139 -13.44 -8.96 -2.79
C LEU A 139 -13.59 -10.48 -2.68
N ASN A 140 -14.29 -10.98 -1.66
CA ASN A 140 -14.56 -12.41 -1.49
C ASN A 140 -15.30 -13.01 -2.68
N PHE A 141 -16.33 -12.33 -3.17
CA PHE A 141 -17.10 -12.79 -4.33
C PHE A 141 -16.18 -12.98 -5.55
N HIS A 142 -15.37 -11.99 -5.89
CA HIS A 142 -14.48 -12.06 -7.06
C HIS A 142 -13.33 -13.04 -6.85
N TYR A 143 -12.80 -13.18 -5.63
CA TYR A 143 -11.81 -14.20 -5.31
C TYR A 143 -12.33 -15.62 -5.58
N HIS A 144 -13.54 -15.95 -5.16
CA HIS A 144 -14.11 -17.27 -5.36
C HIS A 144 -14.66 -17.51 -6.78
N SER A 145 -14.96 -16.45 -7.52
CA SER A 145 -15.44 -16.52 -8.92
C SER A 145 -14.32 -16.29 -9.95
N ARG A 146 -13.05 -16.23 -9.52
CA ARG A 146 -11.93 -16.02 -10.44
C ARG A 146 -11.79 -17.15 -11.44
N LYS A 147 -11.53 -16.78 -12.67
CA LYS A 147 -11.27 -17.73 -13.76
C LYS A 147 -9.92 -18.41 -13.59
N ASP A 148 -9.82 -19.64 -14.06
CA ASP A 148 -8.53 -20.26 -14.30
C ASP A 148 -7.71 -19.39 -15.27
N PHE A 149 -6.41 -19.26 -15.01
CA PHE A 149 -5.52 -18.42 -15.81
C PHE A 149 -5.49 -18.82 -17.30
N SER A 150 -5.61 -20.13 -17.59
CA SER A 150 -5.64 -20.67 -18.94
C SER A 150 -6.88 -20.24 -19.75
N LEU A 151 -7.99 -19.92 -19.07
CA LEU A 151 -9.25 -19.51 -19.69
C LEU A 151 -9.34 -17.99 -19.95
N LYS A 152 -8.36 -17.23 -19.49
CA LYS A 152 -8.32 -15.77 -19.68
C LYS A 152 -7.79 -15.39 -21.06
N LYS A 153 -8.16 -14.21 -21.53
CA LYS A 153 -7.65 -13.63 -22.78
C LYS A 153 -6.13 -13.47 -22.68
N ASP A 154 -5.43 -13.95 -23.70
CA ASP A 154 -3.97 -13.80 -23.85
C ASP A 154 -3.62 -12.40 -24.36
N LYS A 155 -4.05 -11.39 -23.62
CA LYS A 155 -3.91 -9.97 -23.88
C LYS A 155 -3.62 -9.21 -22.60
N ILE A 156 -3.18 -7.98 -22.78
CA ILE A 156 -2.96 -7.03 -21.71
C ILE A 156 -4.16 -6.08 -21.64
N LEU A 157 -4.74 -5.91 -20.47
CA LEU A 157 -5.71 -4.85 -20.22
C LEU A 157 -5.00 -3.61 -19.70
N LEU A 158 -5.25 -2.46 -20.32
CA LEU A 158 -4.97 -1.14 -19.78
C LEU A 158 -6.28 -0.58 -19.19
N PRO A 159 -6.50 -0.70 -17.88
CA PRO A 159 -7.73 -0.22 -17.26
C PRO A 159 -7.78 1.30 -17.25
N TYR A 160 -8.97 1.86 -17.02
CA TYR A 160 -9.14 3.30 -16.84
C TYR A 160 -8.23 3.84 -15.71
N HIS A 161 -7.54 4.94 -16.00
CA HIS A 161 -6.68 5.66 -15.05
C HIS A 161 -7.08 7.13 -14.99
N THR A 162 -7.14 7.70 -13.80
CA THR A 162 -7.19 9.15 -13.62
C THR A 162 -5.84 9.74 -14.02
N LEU A 163 -5.86 10.83 -14.82
CA LEU A 163 -4.65 11.40 -15.42
C LEU A 163 -3.97 12.45 -14.55
N ASN A 164 -4.66 12.96 -13.54
CA ASN A 164 -4.21 14.08 -12.70
C ASN A 164 -3.24 13.68 -11.56
N THR A 165 -2.95 12.41 -11.38
CA THR A 165 -2.11 11.92 -10.27
C THR A 165 -0.64 11.73 -10.64
N ASN A 166 -0.34 11.52 -11.92
CA ASN A 166 1.02 11.36 -12.42
C ASN A 166 1.09 11.80 -13.89
N PRO A 167 1.90 12.84 -14.23
CA PRO A 167 2.01 13.37 -15.59
C PRO A 167 2.50 12.32 -16.62
N GLU A 168 3.31 11.36 -16.23
CA GLU A 168 3.81 10.31 -17.14
C GLU A 168 2.70 9.40 -17.66
N ARG A 169 1.56 9.29 -16.95
CA ARG A 169 0.44 8.43 -17.34
C ARG A 169 -0.09 8.72 -18.72
N THR A 170 -0.26 9.98 -19.07
CA THR A 170 -0.80 10.39 -20.38
C THR A 170 0.09 9.87 -21.52
N ASN A 171 1.40 10.04 -21.40
CA ASN A 171 2.34 9.61 -22.42
C ASN A 171 2.37 8.07 -22.54
N LEU A 172 2.40 7.37 -21.40
CA LEU A 172 2.36 5.90 -21.38
C LEU A 172 1.06 5.35 -21.97
N ILE A 173 -0.09 5.90 -21.60
CA ILE A 173 -1.40 5.49 -22.14
C ILE A 173 -1.44 5.69 -23.65
N ASN A 174 -0.97 6.83 -24.15
CA ASN A 174 -0.96 7.12 -25.58
C ASN A 174 -0.04 6.17 -26.36
N HIS A 175 1.05 5.73 -25.76
CA HIS A 175 1.93 4.73 -26.36
C HIS A 175 1.29 3.34 -26.33
N LEU A 176 0.81 2.90 -25.18
CA LEU A 176 0.29 1.56 -24.94
C LEU A 176 -1.00 1.27 -25.74
N ARG A 177 -1.89 2.28 -25.90
CA ARG A 177 -3.16 2.11 -26.61
C ARG A 177 -3.03 1.72 -28.09
N ASN A 178 -1.87 1.95 -28.67
CA ASN A 178 -1.60 1.65 -30.08
C ASN A 178 -1.01 0.23 -30.29
N LEU A 179 -0.75 -0.50 -29.21
CA LEU A 179 -0.20 -1.84 -29.29
C LEU A 179 -1.32 -2.87 -29.57
N PRO A 180 -1.17 -3.78 -30.55
CA PRO A 180 -2.25 -4.66 -31.00
C PRO A 180 -2.68 -5.71 -29.96
N PHE A 181 -1.84 -5.96 -28.96
CA PHE A 181 -2.10 -6.89 -27.86
C PHE A 181 -2.63 -6.21 -26.59
N VAL A 182 -2.89 -4.88 -26.63
CA VAL A 182 -3.42 -4.10 -25.51
C VAL A 182 -4.87 -3.71 -25.77
N ASP A 183 -5.76 -4.15 -24.92
CA ASP A 183 -7.14 -3.68 -24.89
C ASP A 183 -7.25 -2.53 -23.88
N VAL A 184 -7.93 -1.45 -24.25
CA VAL A 184 -8.00 -0.22 -23.45
C VAL A 184 -9.41 0.00 -22.92
N GLN A 185 -9.54 0.14 -21.61
CA GLN A 185 -10.76 0.60 -20.94
C GLN A 185 -10.75 2.12 -20.83
N THR A 186 -11.69 2.79 -21.49
CA THR A 186 -11.70 4.25 -21.63
C THR A 186 -12.60 4.98 -20.64
N SER A 187 -13.50 4.28 -19.95
CA SER A 187 -14.44 4.85 -18.98
C SER A 187 -14.32 4.20 -17.60
N LYS A 188 -14.66 4.96 -16.56
CA LYS A 188 -14.73 4.43 -15.20
C LYS A 188 -15.89 3.44 -15.10
N LEU A 189 -15.66 2.28 -14.49
CA LEU A 189 -16.65 1.27 -14.14
C LEU A 189 -16.99 1.33 -12.66
N SER A 190 -18.08 0.66 -12.25
CA SER A 190 -18.29 0.29 -10.88
C SER A 190 -17.14 -0.65 -10.42
N PHE A 191 -16.84 -0.72 -9.12
CA PHE A 191 -15.74 -1.57 -8.66
C PHE A 191 -16.00 -3.06 -8.97
N THR A 192 -17.24 -3.52 -8.85
CA THR A 192 -17.65 -4.89 -9.20
C THR A 192 -17.44 -5.18 -10.70
N ASP A 193 -17.90 -4.30 -11.58
CA ASP A 193 -17.73 -4.48 -13.04
C ASP A 193 -16.26 -4.41 -13.44
N TYR A 194 -15.49 -3.55 -12.76
CA TYR A 194 -14.06 -3.43 -12.97
C TYR A 194 -13.33 -4.74 -12.61
N LEU A 195 -13.60 -5.35 -11.44
CA LEU A 195 -13.01 -6.63 -11.07
C LEU A 195 -13.44 -7.77 -12.01
N ALA A 196 -14.71 -7.75 -12.47
CA ALA A 196 -15.18 -8.69 -13.48
C ALA A 196 -14.41 -8.53 -14.80
N LEU A 197 -14.14 -7.29 -15.22
CA LEU A 197 -13.32 -7.02 -16.41
C LEU A 197 -11.88 -7.50 -16.22
N LEU A 198 -11.24 -7.23 -15.08
CA LEU A 198 -9.88 -7.74 -14.79
C LEU A 198 -9.82 -9.27 -14.90
N ASN A 199 -10.87 -9.95 -14.42
CA ASN A 199 -10.95 -11.41 -14.42
C ASN A 199 -10.93 -12.03 -15.83
N ASP A 200 -11.15 -11.25 -16.88
CA ASP A 200 -11.11 -11.70 -18.27
C ASP A 200 -9.71 -11.73 -18.88
N TYR A 201 -8.72 -11.08 -18.29
CA TYR A 201 -7.39 -10.87 -18.87
C TYR A 201 -6.30 -11.54 -18.05
N LYS A 202 -5.27 -12.07 -18.74
CA LYS A 202 -4.08 -12.62 -18.09
C LYS A 202 -3.20 -11.54 -17.48
N PHE A 203 -3.11 -10.36 -18.13
CA PHE A 203 -2.17 -9.31 -17.76
C PHE A 203 -2.88 -7.97 -17.58
N ILE A 204 -2.55 -7.25 -16.52
CA ILE A 204 -3.16 -5.96 -16.17
C ILE A 204 -2.06 -4.92 -16.00
N ILE A 205 -2.14 -3.80 -16.72
CA ILE A 205 -1.18 -2.70 -16.55
C ILE A 205 -1.52 -1.88 -15.29
N GLY A 206 -0.54 -1.78 -14.39
CA GLY A 206 -0.52 -0.88 -13.25
C GLY A 206 0.37 0.32 -13.53
N LEU A 207 -0.20 1.49 -13.84
CA LEU A 207 0.56 2.73 -13.99
C LEU A 207 0.66 3.43 -12.63
N GLU A 208 1.89 3.76 -12.22
CA GLU A 208 2.14 4.47 -10.96
C GLU A 208 1.23 5.69 -10.79
N GLY A 209 0.68 5.83 -9.60
CA GLY A 209 -0.11 6.98 -9.18
C GLY A 209 0.73 8.01 -8.44
N SER A 210 0.23 8.46 -7.31
CA SER A 210 0.97 9.31 -6.38
C SER A 210 2.07 8.53 -5.64
N GLY A 211 1.87 7.22 -5.42
CA GLY A 211 2.85 6.31 -4.83
C GLY A 211 3.27 5.21 -5.81
N PRO A 212 4.39 4.50 -5.51
CA PRO A 212 4.93 3.44 -6.37
C PRO A 212 4.14 2.14 -6.31
N ASP A 213 3.49 1.81 -5.17
CA ASP A 213 2.59 0.65 -5.04
C ASP A 213 1.14 1.05 -5.28
N LEU A 214 0.35 0.14 -5.84
CA LEU A 214 -1.00 0.40 -6.33
C LEU A 214 -1.96 -0.67 -5.82
N HIS A 215 -3.14 -0.28 -5.37
CA HIS A 215 -4.24 -1.20 -5.08
C HIS A 215 -4.53 -2.14 -6.26
N ARG A 216 -4.40 -1.63 -7.48
CA ARG A 216 -4.60 -2.40 -8.73
C ARG A 216 -3.74 -3.64 -8.85
N ASN A 217 -2.55 -3.66 -8.25
CA ASN A 217 -1.71 -4.85 -8.24
C ASN A 217 -2.39 -6.00 -7.49
N TYR A 218 -2.97 -5.69 -6.35
CA TYR A 218 -3.68 -6.66 -5.48
C TYR A 218 -5.03 -7.05 -6.06
N GLU A 219 -5.72 -6.10 -6.71
CA GLU A 219 -6.96 -6.34 -7.46
C GLU A 219 -6.73 -7.31 -8.63
N ALA A 220 -5.63 -7.16 -9.36
CA ALA A 220 -5.24 -8.10 -10.43
C ALA A 220 -4.92 -9.49 -9.86
N LEU A 221 -4.11 -9.57 -8.81
CA LEU A 221 -3.77 -10.84 -8.15
C LEU A 221 -5.00 -11.52 -7.55
N LEU A 222 -5.94 -10.75 -6.99
CA LEU A 222 -7.20 -11.27 -6.45
C LEU A 222 -7.97 -12.12 -7.46
N VAL A 223 -8.02 -11.65 -8.69
CA VAL A 223 -8.74 -12.34 -9.78
C VAL A 223 -7.84 -13.26 -10.60
N ASN A 224 -6.67 -13.65 -10.09
CA ASN A 224 -5.72 -14.53 -10.78
C ASN A 224 -5.20 -13.96 -12.12
N SER A 225 -4.88 -12.66 -12.12
CA SER A 225 -4.24 -11.95 -13.23
C SER A 225 -2.87 -11.42 -12.80
N ILE A 226 -1.95 -11.29 -13.75
CA ILE A 226 -0.58 -10.81 -13.47
C ILE A 226 -0.50 -9.30 -13.66
N PRO A 227 -0.17 -8.52 -12.62
CA PRO A 227 0.05 -7.09 -12.77
C PRO A 227 1.38 -6.80 -13.48
N ILE A 228 1.35 -5.90 -14.46
CA ILE A 228 2.54 -5.39 -15.16
C ILE A 228 2.81 -3.98 -14.68
N ASN A 229 3.97 -3.76 -14.08
CA ASN A 229 4.37 -2.48 -13.53
C ASN A 229 5.71 -2.01 -14.11
N LYS A 230 5.94 -0.69 -14.08
CA LYS A 230 7.28 -0.14 -14.24
C LYS A 230 8.19 -0.68 -13.13
N LYS A 231 9.43 -1.04 -13.47
CA LYS A 231 10.43 -1.45 -12.48
C LYS A 231 10.70 -0.33 -11.48
N ASN A 232 10.34 -0.55 -10.22
CA ASN A 232 10.50 0.40 -9.12
C ASN A 232 10.74 -0.37 -7.78
N VAL A 233 10.58 0.30 -6.65
CA VAL A 233 10.78 -0.26 -5.30
C VAL A 233 9.82 -1.40 -4.95
N ILE A 234 8.71 -1.52 -5.64
CA ILE A 234 7.74 -2.62 -5.49
C ILE A 234 8.36 -3.99 -5.78
N LYS A 235 9.39 -4.04 -6.63
CA LYS A 235 10.14 -5.28 -6.84
C LYS A 235 10.68 -5.86 -5.52
N LYS A 236 11.07 -5.01 -4.57
CA LYS A 236 11.53 -5.47 -3.24
C LYS A 236 10.41 -6.16 -2.47
N LEU A 237 9.20 -5.63 -2.54
CA LEU A 237 8.02 -6.22 -1.90
C LEU A 237 7.69 -7.58 -2.52
N PHE A 238 7.62 -7.67 -3.83
CA PHE A 238 7.29 -8.92 -4.52
C PHE A 238 8.37 -9.98 -4.33
N ASN A 239 9.65 -9.61 -4.39
CA ASN A 239 10.74 -10.53 -4.11
C ASN A 239 10.73 -10.99 -2.64
N TYR A 240 10.40 -10.12 -1.69
CA TYR A 240 10.36 -10.46 -0.26
C TYR A 240 9.25 -11.48 0.05
N HIS A 241 8.14 -11.42 -0.68
CA HIS A 241 6.99 -12.30 -0.48
C HIS A 241 6.87 -13.40 -1.55
N ASP A 242 7.93 -13.64 -2.33
CA ASP A 242 7.96 -14.66 -3.41
C ASP A 242 6.76 -14.55 -4.37
N VAL A 243 6.32 -13.34 -4.68
CA VAL A 243 5.27 -13.09 -5.67
C VAL A 243 5.92 -13.06 -7.05
N PRO A 244 5.41 -13.84 -8.03
CA PRO A 244 5.99 -13.94 -9.36
C PRO A 244 5.91 -12.63 -10.18
#